data_9c79aeeddd018a85424a122446e168db
#
_entry.id   9c79aeeddd018a85424a122446e168db
#
_cell.length_a   1.000
_cell.length_b   1.000
_cell.length_c   1.000
_cell.angle_alpha   90.00
_cell.angle_beta   90.00
_cell.angle_gamma   90.00
#
_symmetry.space_group_name_H-M   'P 1'
#
loop_
_entity.id
_entity.type
_entity.pdbx_description
1 polymer ?
#
loop_
_entity_poly.entity_id
_entity_poly.type
_entity_poly.pdbx_seq_one_letter_code
_entity_poly.pdbx_strand_id
1 'polypeptide(L)'
;MPTYRPEFIAALRLLARISDAMADRGLTRPVLVGGAAAEFYSTSALATGDFDICVIRQPELEEEMQRVGFIRPSGPGQLTRGWIHPDLKLGFEIVADVPMDGNVDAAHIRLVRPIGDTALFRIISVEDLIADRMGQYASGSAPDRLDQARLLLALHPDADFDYLERRIREESMGEYGVKDITA
;
A
#
# COMPACT_ATOMS: atom_id res chain seq x y z
N MET A 1 3.28 19.74 13.35
CA MET A 1 3.67 19.00 12.15
C MET A 1 2.83 17.73 12.09
N PRO A 2 2.31 17.33 10.92
CA PRO A 2 1.63 16.04 10.82
C PRO A 2 2.59 14.92 11.22
N THR A 3 2.10 13.97 12.00
CA THR A 3 2.90 12.85 12.50
C THR A 3 2.13 11.56 12.26
N TYR A 4 2.86 10.50 11.89
CA TYR A 4 2.25 9.18 11.77
C TYR A 4 1.73 8.67 13.12
N ARG A 5 0.67 7.88 13.08
CA ARG A 5 0.18 7.16 14.25
C ARG A 5 1.26 6.18 14.75
N PRO A 6 1.49 6.05 16.07
CA PRO A 6 2.53 5.16 16.62
C PRO A 6 2.37 3.70 16.17
N GLU A 7 1.14 3.18 16.15
CA GLU A 7 0.83 1.82 15.71
C GLU A 7 1.13 1.61 14.23
N PHE A 8 0.91 2.62 13.38
CA PHE A 8 1.25 2.57 11.96
C PHE A 8 2.76 2.49 11.74
N ILE A 9 3.54 3.31 12.45
CA ILE A 9 5.01 3.22 12.40
C ILE A 9 5.52 1.87 12.88
N ALA A 10 4.95 1.31 13.95
CA ALA A 10 5.32 -0.01 14.43
C ALA A 10 5.07 -1.10 13.38
N ALA A 11 3.91 -1.05 12.70
CA ALA A 11 3.57 -1.95 11.61
C ALA A 11 4.50 -1.80 10.39
N LEU A 12 4.81 -0.56 9.99
CA LEU A 12 5.78 -0.30 8.89
C LEU A 12 7.17 -0.86 9.20
N ARG A 13 7.64 -0.75 10.44
CA ARG A 13 8.94 -1.31 10.86
C ARG A 13 8.95 -2.83 10.79
N LEU A 14 7.85 -3.50 11.17
CA LEU A 14 7.72 -4.94 11.01
C LEU A 14 7.70 -5.34 9.54
N LEU A 15 6.93 -4.64 8.69
CA LEU A 15 6.93 -4.86 7.25
C LEU A 15 8.33 -4.71 6.64
N ALA A 16 9.08 -3.68 7.04
CA ALA A 16 10.42 -3.45 6.54
C ALA A 16 11.38 -4.59 6.92
N ARG A 17 11.32 -5.09 8.16
CA ARG A 17 12.13 -6.24 8.60
C ARG A 17 11.79 -7.51 7.84
N ILE A 18 10.50 -7.79 7.62
CA ILE A 18 10.04 -8.92 6.80
C ILE A 18 10.55 -8.76 5.36
N SER A 19 10.45 -7.55 4.82
CA SER A 19 10.91 -7.22 3.47
C SER A 19 12.43 -7.42 3.32
N ASP A 20 13.23 -7.02 4.31
CA ASP A 20 14.68 -7.27 4.31
C ASP A 20 14.97 -8.78 4.42
N ALA A 21 14.28 -9.52 5.29
CA ALA A 21 14.44 -10.96 5.40
C ALA A 21 14.14 -11.70 4.08
N MET A 22 13.13 -11.27 3.34
CA MET A 22 12.86 -11.78 1.99
C MET A 22 14.04 -11.49 1.05
N ALA A 23 14.56 -10.26 1.06
CA ALA A 23 15.69 -9.88 0.21
C ALA A 23 16.98 -10.64 0.56
N ASP A 24 17.26 -10.87 1.84
CA ASP A 24 18.41 -11.65 2.32
C ASP A 24 18.34 -13.11 1.84
N ARG A 25 17.15 -13.63 1.59
CA ARG A 25 16.92 -14.95 0.94
C ARG A 25 17.03 -14.90 -0.58
N GLY A 26 17.37 -13.76 -1.18
CA GLY A 26 17.42 -13.58 -2.63
C GLY A 26 16.03 -13.50 -3.29
N LEU A 27 14.99 -13.22 -2.52
CA LEU A 27 13.61 -13.12 -3.00
C LEU A 27 13.21 -11.67 -3.26
N THR A 28 12.21 -11.47 -4.14
CA THR A 28 11.64 -10.15 -4.37
C THR A 28 10.91 -9.66 -3.13
N ARG A 29 11.20 -8.42 -2.73
CA ARG A 29 10.53 -7.75 -1.62
C ARG A 29 9.03 -7.61 -1.89
N PRO A 30 8.17 -7.78 -0.87
CA PRO A 30 6.74 -7.45 -0.97
C PRO A 30 6.54 -5.96 -1.23
N VAL A 31 5.42 -5.61 -1.86
CA VAL A 31 5.04 -4.23 -2.18
C VAL A 31 3.82 -3.84 -1.37
N LEU A 32 3.93 -2.76 -0.59
CA LEU A 32 2.81 -2.16 0.14
C LEU A 32 1.91 -1.42 -0.85
N VAL A 33 0.60 -1.67 -0.76
CA VAL A 33 -0.43 -1.07 -1.61
C VAL A 33 -1.62 -0.58 -0.76
N GLY A 34 -2.70 -0.20 -1.38
CA GLY A 34 -4.01 0.01 -0.75
C GLY A 34 -4.05 1.11 0.32
N GLY A 35 -4.76 0.82 1.41
CA GLY A 35 -5.01 1.78 2.49
C GLY A 35 -3.74 2.21 3.23
N ALA A 36 -2.82 1.28 3.49
CA ALA A 36 -1.59 1.58 4.19
C ALA A 36 -0.62 2.42 3.34
N ALA A 37 -0.62 2.25 2.01
CA ALA A 37 0.11 3.17 1.13
C ALA A 37 -0.49 4.58 1.18
N ALA A 38 -1.82 4.71 1.23
CA ALA A 38 -2.50 6.00 1.37
C ALA A 38 -2.18 6.67 2.72
N GLU A 39 -2.15 5.91 3.80
CA GLU A 39 -1.74 6.42 5.12
C GLU A 39 -0.28 6.88 5.13
N PHE A 40 0.62 6.12 4.47
CA PHE A 40 2.02 6.50 4.33
C PHE A 40 2.17 7.85 3.61
N TYR A 41 1.58 7.99 2.44
CA TYR A 41 1.70 9.22 1.64
C TYR A 41 0.95 10.42 2.22
N SER A 42 -0.09 10.19 3.02
CA SER A 42 -0.85 11.27 3.68
C SER A 42 -0.37 11.59 5.10
N THR A 43 0.69 10.95 5.58
CA THR A 43 1.18 11.09 6.97
C THR A 43 0.06 10.88 7.98
N SER A 44 -0.66 9.76 7.85
CA SER A 44 -1.82 9.34 8.66
C SER A 44 -3.06 10.24 8.58
N ALA A 45 -3.18 11.13 7.59
CA ALA A 45 -4.44 11.83 7.34
C ALA A 45 -5.52 10.87 6.80
N LEU A 46 -5.12 9.84 6.05
CA LEU A 46 -5.96 8.74 5.58
C LEU A 46 -5.63 7.47 6.37
N ALA A 47 -6.18 7.33 7.57
CA ALA A 47 -5.88 6.20 8.43
C ALA A 47 -6.49 4.88 7.91
N THR A 48 -5.75 3.77 8.05
CA THR A 48 -6.22 2.43 7.67
C THR A 48 -6.26 1.47 8.85
N GLY A 49 -7.02 0.37 8.70
CA GLY A 49 -7.07 -0.75 9.64
C GLY A 49 -6.19 -1.93 9.28
N ASP A 50 -5.65 -1.96 8.05
CA ASP A 50 -4.90 -3.09 7.50
C ASP A 50 -3.79 -2.65 6.55
N PHE A 51 -2.89 -3.58 6.29
CA PHE A 51 -1.77 -3.47 5.36
C PHE A 51 -2.00 -4.44 4.21
N ASP A 52 -2.36 -3.91 3.04
CA ASP A 52 -2.49 -4.65 1.80
C ASP A 52 -1.11 -4.86 1.16
N ILE A 53 -0.76 -6.10 0.86
CA ILE A 53 0.57 -6.48 0.39
C ILE A 53 0.45 -7.29 -0.89
N CYS A 54 1.25 -6.94 -1.90
CA CYS A 54 1.46 -7.76 -3.10
C CYS A 54 2.79 -8.50 -3.01
N VAL A 55 2.79 -9.81 -3.29
CA VAL A 55 4.00 -10.65 -3.26
C VAL A 55 3.85 -11.89 -4.11
N ILE A 56 4.82 -12.16 -4.98
CA ILE A 56 4.85 -13.39 -5.82
C ILE A 56 5.14 -14.65 -4.98
N ARG A 57 5.94 -14.49 -3.92
CA ARG A 57 6.39 -15.60 -3.06
C ARG A 57 5.64 -15.56 -1.74
N GLN A 58 4.31 -15.81 -1.80
CA GLN A 58 3.43 -15.78 -0.65
C GLN A 58 3.85 -16.75 0.48
N PRO A 59 4.18 -18.05 0.21
CA PRO A 59 4.56 -18.96 1.29
C PRO A 59 5.78 -18.48 2.08
N GLU A 60 6.78 -17.93 1.40
CA GLU A 60 8.00 -17.44 2.03
C GLU A 60 7.75 -16.15 2.82
N LEU A 61 6.86 -15.27 2.33
CA LEU A 61 6.42 -14.11 3.10
C LEU A 61 5.70 -14.54 4.38
N GLU A 62 4.80 -15.50 4.29
CA GLU A 62 4.06 -16.04 5.45
C GLU A 62 5.00 -16.67 6.48
N GLU A 63 6.07 -17.35 6.05
CA GLU A 63 7.12 -17.84 6.96
C GLU A 63 7.81 -16.70 7.72
N GLU A 64 8.20 -15.62 7.01
CA GLU A 64 8.84 -14.47 7.65
C GLU A 64 7.88 -13.73 8.60
N MET A 65 6.61 -13.62 8.23
CA MET A 65 5.57 -13.06 9.11
C MET A 65 5.44 -13.88 10.41
N GLN A 66 5.39 -15.20 10.30
CA GLN A 66 5.32 -16.08 11.48
C GLN A 66 6.56 -15.94 12.37
N ARG A 67 7.75 -15.82 11.80
CA ARG A 67 9.00 -15.63 12.54
C ARG A 67 9.02 -14.37 13.40
N VAL A 68 8.32 -13.32 12.97
CA VAL A 68 8.20 -12.07 13.73
C VAL A 68 6.93 -11.98 14.57
N GLY A 69 6.18 -13.07 14.71
CA GLY A 69 5.06 -13.17 15.65
C GLY A 69 3.66 -12.99 15.07
N PHE A 70 3.52 -12.88 13.74
CA PHE A 70 2.18 -12.89 13.14
C PHE A 70 1.53 -14.25 13.28
N ILE A 71 0.23 -14.24 13.52
CA ILE A 71 -0.62 -15.43 13.61
C ILE A 71 -1.78 -15.31 12.61
N ARG A 72 -2.21 -16.44 12.08
CA ARG A 72 -3.43 -16.52 11.28
C ARG A 72 -4.62 -16.72 12.21
N PRO A 73 -5.64 -15.85 12.17
CA PRO A 73 -6.83 -16.06 12.96
C PRO A 73 -7.47 -17.41 12.60
N SER A 74 -7.76 -18.24 13.58
CA SER A 74 -8.42 -19.52 13.41
C SER A 74 -9.64 -19.60 14.32
N GLY A 75 -10.80 -20.05 13.78
CA GLY A 75 -12.01 -20.29 14.57
C GLY A 75 -13.31 -20.08 13.78
N PRO A 76 -14.43 -20.67 14.24
CA PRO A 76 -15.74 -20.47 13.63
C PRO A 76 -16.16 -19.00 13.71
N GLY A 77 -16.52 -18.39 12.57
CA GLY A 77 -17.00 -17.00 12.50
C GLY A 77 -15.91 -15.94 12.30
N GLN A 78 -14.64 -16.31 12.21
CA GLN A 78 -13.59 -15.37 11.82
C GLN A 78 -13.46 -15.30 10.29
N LEU A 79 -14.05 -14.24 9.73
CA LEU A 79 -14.03 -13.95 8.28
C LEU A 79 -12.75 -13.19 7.83
N THR A 80 -11.80 -12.97 8.73
CA THR A 80 -10.56 -12.25 8.41
C THR A 80 -9.62 -13.15 7.61
N ARG A 81 -9.42 -12.81 6.35
CA ARG A 81 -8.45 -13.46 5.45
C ARG A 81 -7.00 -13.10 5.74
N GLY A 82 -6.77 -12.13 6.63
CA GLY A 82 -5.47 -11.54 6.90
C GLY A 82 -4.73 -12.18 8.07
N TRP A 83 -3.50 -11.75 8.25
CA TRP A 83 -2.63 -12.04 9.36
C TRP A 83 -2.75 -10.97 10.45
N ILE A 84 -2.68 -11.34 11.71
CA ILE A 84 -2.68 -10.41 12.84
C ILE A 84 -1.40 -10.57 13.65
N HIS A 85 -0.92 -9.45 14.22
CA HIS A 85 0.16 -9.47 15.20
C HIS A 85 -0.41 -9.08 16.57
N PRO A 86 -0.12 -9.84 17.66
CA PRO A 86 -0.73 -9.59 18.97
C PRO A 86 -0.51 -8.18 19.51
N ASP A 87 0.65 -7.58 19.21
CA ASP A 87 1.04 -6.27 19.70
C ASP A 87 0.62 -5.11 18.77
N LEU A 88 0.10 -5.44 17.57
CA LEU A 88 -0.38 -4.44 16.61
C LEU A 88 -1.91 -4.46 16.58
N LYS A 89 -2.49 -3.29 16.37
CA LYS A 89 -3.94 -3.13 16.13
C LYS A 89 -4.28 -3.14 14.63
N LEU A 90 -3.34 -3.55 13.80
CA LEU A 90 -3.45 -3.54 12.34
C LEU A 90 -3.28 -4.97 11.82
N GLY A 91 -4.11 -5.32 10.84
CA GLY A 91 -4.01 -6.56 10.09
C GLY A 91 -3.04 -6.47 8.91
N PHE A 92 -2.61 -7.63 8.39
CA PHE A 92 -1.82 -7.73 7.16
C PHE A 92 -2.52 -8.69 6.23
N GLU A 93 -2.83 -8.26 5.00
CA GLU A 93 -3.49 -9.08 4.00
C GLU A 93 -2.64 -9.17 2.73
N ILE A 94 -2.47 -10.38 2.20
CA ILE A 94 -1.85 -10.59 0.89
C ILE A 94 -2.99 -10.55 -0.12
N VAL A 95 -3.01 -9.49 -0.93
CA VAL A 95 -4.13 -9.19 -1.83
C VAL A 95 -3.89 -9.65 -3.27
N ALA A 96 -2.64 -9.71 -3.72
CA ALA A 96 -2.27 -10.13 -5.07
C ALA A 96 -0.79 -10.54 -5.17
N ASP A 97 -0.43 -11.14 -6.29
CA ASP A 97 0.97 -11.46 -6.60
C ASP A 97 1.75 -10.20 -7.01
N VAL A 98 1.11 -9.31 -7.77
CA VAL A 98 1.67 -8.06 -8.30
C VAL A 98 0.70 -6.90 -8.13
N PRO A 99 1.20 -5.65 -7.96
CA PRO A 99 0.32 -4.49 -7.87
C PRO A 99 -0.48 -4.26 -9.14
N MET A 100 -1.78 -3.94 -8.99
CA MET A 100 -2.69 -3.49 -10.06
C MET A 100 -2.62 -4.38 -11.31
N ASP A 101 -2.70 -5.71 -11.09
CA ASP A 101 -2.66 -6.73 -12.15
C ASP A 101 -1.42 -6.66 -13.09
N GLY A 102 -0.34 -6.06 -12.60
CA GLY A 102 0.91 -5.90 -13.35
C GLY A 102 0.99 -4.61 -14.18
N ASN A 103 0.02 -3.73 -14.09
CA ASN A 103 0.00 -2.45 -14.83
C ASN A 103 0.92 -1.37 -14.23
N VAL A 104 1.49 -1.61 -13.04
CA VAL A 104 2.45 -0.68 -12.43
C VAL A 104 3.80 -0.80 -13.11
N ASP A 105 4.36 0.34 -13.52
CA ASP A 105 5.74 0.36 -13.99
C ASP A 105 6.71 0.06 -12.83
N ALA A 106 7.51 -0.99 -12.99
CA ALA A 106 8.45 -1.43 -11.97
C ALA A 106 9.44 -0.34 -11.54
N ALA A 107 9.77 0.60 -12.44
CA ALA A 107 10.64 1.75 -12.15
C ALA A 107 10.00 2.76 -11.19
N HIS A 108 8.67 2.78 -11.08
CA HIS A 108 7.93 3.66 -10.18
C HIS A 108 7.67 3.03 -8.80
N ILE A 109 7.90 1.74 -8.61
CA ILE A 109 7.83 1.14 -7.27
C ILE A 109 9.00 1.63 -6.43
N ARG A 110 8.68 2.32 -5.34
CA ARG A 110 9.68 2.99 -4.50
C ARG A 110 10.22 2.05 -3.41
N LEU A 111 11.53 2.13 -3.14
CA LEU A 111 12.16 1.49 -1.98
C LEU A 111 12.34 2.55 -0.91
N VAL A 112 11.72 2.38 0.23
CA VAL A 112 11.65 3.39 1.29
C VAL A 112 12.01 2.82 2.66
N ARG A 113 12.29 3.70 3.60
CA ARG A 113 12.68 3.38 4.97
C ARG A 113 11.68 3.96 5.96
N PRO A 114 11.17 3.19 6.94
CA PRO A 114 10.36 3.74 8.02
C PRO A 114 11.15 4.74 8.88
N ILE A 115 10.46 5.71 9.45
CA ILE A 115 11.08 6.66 10.37
C ILE A 115 11.69 5.93 11.57
N GLY A 116 12.99 6.21 11.83
CA GLY A 116 13.72 5.66 12.97
C GLY A 116 14.05 4.16 12.84
N ASP A 117 14.11 3.64 11.60
CA ASP A 117 14.57 2.27 11.31
C ASP A 117 15.62 2.29 10.19
N THR A 118 16.37 1.20 10.01
CA THR A 118 17.32 1.01 8.90
C THR A 118 16.82 0.07 7.83
N ALA A 119 15.84 -0.77 8.17
CA ALA A 119 15.23 -1.73 7.26
C ALA A 119 14.42 -1.05 6.15
N LEU A 120 14.26 -1.73 5.03
CA LEU A 120 13.65 -1.20 3.79
C LEU A 120 12.40 -1.99 3.40
N PHE A 121 11.41 -1.30 2.86
CA PHE A 121 10.25 -1.93 2.23
C PHE A 121 9.94 -1.28 0.87
N ARG A 122 9.20 -1.99 0.03
CA ARG A 122 8.72 -1.45 -1.25
C ARG A 122 7.28 -0.97 -1.11
N ILE A 123 6.95 0.11 -1.82
CA ILE A 123 5.62 0.70 -1.86
C ILE A 123 5.34 1.15 -3.29
N ILE A 124 4.08 1.04 -3.75
CA ILE A 124 3.68 1.65 -5.02
C ILE A 124 3.93 3.16 -4.99
N SER A 125 4.07 3.78 -6.15
CA SER A 125 4.20 5.23 -6.24
C SER A 125 2.92 5.95 -5.78
N VAL A 126 3.02 7.22 -5.45
CA VAL A 126 1.84 8.03 -5.14
C VAL A 126 0.95 8.19 -6.38
N GLU A 127 1.54 8.26 -7.55
CA GLU A 127 0.85 8.34 -8.84
C GLU A 127 0.00 7.10 -9.09
N ASP A 128 0.56 5.90 -8.92
CA ASP A 128 -0.19 4.64 -9.05
C ASP A 128 -1.30 4.52 -8.00
N LEU A 129 -1.01 4.95 -6.77
CA LEU A 129 -2.02 4.98 -5.71
C LEU A 129 -3.19 5.92 -6.05
N ILE A 130 -2.91 7.12 -6.57
CA ILE A 130 -3.94 8.05 -7.02
C ILE A 130 -4.74 7.44 -8.16
N ALA A 131 -4.08 6.79 -9.13
CA ALA A 131 -4.73 6.11 -10.24
C ALA A 131 -5.65 4.97 -9.77
N ASP A 132 -5.20 4.15 -8.80
CA ASP A 132 -6.03 3.12 -8.16
C ASP A 132 -7.29 3.73 -7.52
N ARG A 133 -7.16 4.85 -6.80
CA ARG A 133 -8.31 5.54 -6.22
C ARG A 133 -9.29 6.03 -7.29
N MET A 134 -8.77 6.53 -8.41
CA MET A 134 -9.61 6.98 -9.54
C MET A 134 -10.30 5.83 -10.26
N GLY A 135 -9.65 4.68 -10.40
CA GLY A 135 -10.28 3.45 -10.92
C GLY A 135 -11.42 2.96 -10.02
N GLN A 136 -11.19 2.94 -8.69
CA GLN A 136 -12.24 2.59 -7.72
C GLN A 136 -13.41 3.58 -7.75
N TYR A 137 -13.13 4.88 -7.90
CA TYR A 137 -14.17 5.91 -8.07
C TYR A 137 -14.96 5.69 -9.37
N ALA A 138 -14.29 5.47 -10.50
CA ALA A 138 -14.91 5.22 -11.80
C ALA A 138 -15.83 3.99 -11.80
N SER A 139 -15.51 2.95 -11.03
CA SER A 139 -16.36 1.77 -10.87
C SER A 139 -17.69 2.05 -10.14
N GLY A 140 -17.85 3.23 -9.54
CA GLY A 140 -19.02 3.61 -8.75
C GLY A 140 -19.14 2.94 -7.38
N SER A 141 -18.18 2.09 -6.99
CA SER A 141 -18.25 1.32 -5.75
C SER A 141 -17.75 2.10 -4.51
N ALA A 142 -16.96 3.16 -4.71
CA ALA A 142 -16.31 3.90 -3.64
C ALA A 142 -16.22 5.41 -3.95
N PRO A 143 -17.30 6.18 -3.72
CA PRO A 143 -17.35 7.61 -4.07
C PRO A 143 -16.35 8.49 -3.31
N ASP A 144 -15.92 8.07 -2.12
CA ASP A 144 -14.93 8.77 -1.30
C ASP A 144 -13.51 8.72 -1.89
N ARG A 145 -13.26 7.87 -2.87
CA ARG A 145 -11.94 7.72 -3.48
C ARG A 145 -11.50 8.94 -4.29
N LEU A 146 -12.44 9.70 -4.83
CA LEU A 146 -12.13 10.98 -5.48
C LEU A 146 -11.51 11.98 -4.51
N ASP A 147 -12.08 12.12 -3.30
CA ASP A 147 -11.54 13.03 -2.28
C ASP A 147 -10.17 12.56 -1.78
N GLN A 148 -9.95 11.24 -1.68
CA GLN A 148 -8.64 10.69 -1.34
C GLN A 148 -7.60 10.97 -2.44
N ALA A 149 -7.95 10.82 -3.72
CA ALA A 149 -7.09 11.14 -4.85
C ALA A 149 -6.68 12.62 -4.85
N ARG A 150 -7.64 13.52 -4.64
CA ARG A 150 -7.40 14.97 -4.52
C ARG A 150 -6.47 15.32 -3.37
N LEU A 151 -6.72 14.74 -2.19
CA LEU A 151 -5.87 14.96 -1.02
C LEU A 151 -4.43 14.49 -1.27
N LEU A 152 -4.26 13.29 -1.82
CA LEU A 152 -2.94 12.74 -2.13
C LEU A 152 -2.19 13.63 -3.13
N LEU A 153 -2.85 14.08 -4.20
CA LEU A 153 -2.24 14.99 -5.17
C LEU A 153 -1.86 16.34 -4.54
N ALA A 154 -2.72 16.90 -3.69
CA ALA A 154 -2.42 18.16 -3.01
C ALA A 154 -1.22 18.07 -2.06
N LEU A 155 -0.98 16.88 -1.46
CA LEU A 155 0.18 16.63 -0.61
C LEU A 155 1.47 16.33 -1.39
N HIS A 156 1.36 16.00 -2.68
CA HIS A 156 2.47 15.63 -3.56
C HIS A 156 2.48 16.46 -4.86
N PRO A 157 2.70 17.77 -4.77
CA PRO A 157 2.67 18.66 -5.95
C PRO A 157 3.84 18.42 -6.92
N ASP A 158 4.82 17.60 -6.53
CA ASP A 158 5.98 17.16 -7.30
C ASP A 158 5.78 15.81 -8.00
N ALA A 159 4.54 15.27 -7.99
CA ALA A 159 4.21 14.04 -8.71
C ALA A 159 4.54 14.15 -10.21
N ASP A 160 4.88 13.03 -10.83
CA ASP A 160 5.03 12.94 -12.30
C ASP A 160 3.66 13.01 -12.96
N PHE A 161 3.27 14.21 -13.43
CA PHE A 161 1.95 14.45 -14.01
C PHE A 161 1.72 13.72 -15.33
N ASP A 162 2.75 13.48 -16.13
CA ASP A 162 2.61 12.74 -17.39
C ASP A 162 2.35 11.26 -17.10
N TYR A 163 3.10 10.69 -16.15
CA TYR A 163 2.87 9.34 -15.66
C TYR A 163 1.49 9.21 -15.01
N LEU A 164 1.13 10.13 -14.11
CA LEU A 164 -0.16 10.15 -13.42
C LEU A 164 -1.36 10.22 -14.39
N GLU A 165 -1.31 11.10 -15.39
CA GLU A 165 -2.37 11.22 -16.41
C GLU A 165 -2.58 9.89 -17.14
N ARG A 166 -1.49 9.25 -17.58
CA ARG A 166 -1.56 7.94 -18.23
C ARG A 166 -2.19 6.89 -17.32
N ARG A 167 -1.71 6.81 -16.08
CA ARG A 167 -2.18 5.80 -15.11
C ARG A 167 -3.67 5.99 -14.74
N ILE A 168 -4.12 7.24 -14.52
CA ILE A 168 -5.55 7.52 -14.25
C ILE A 168 -6.40 7.06 -15.43
N ARG A 169 -6.00 7.36 -16.67
CA ARG A 169 -6.76 6.94 -17.85
C ARG A 169 -6.81 5.42 -17.98
N GLU A 170 -5.72 4.73 -17.74
CA GLU A 170 -5.68 3.26 -17.78
C GLU A 170 -6.64 2.66 -16.74
N GLU A 171 -6.58 3.11 -15.49
CA GLU A 171 -7.41 2.56 -14.40
C GLU A 171 -8.89 2.96 -14.48
N SER A 172 -9.21 4.10 -15.10
CA SER A 172 -10.58 4.59 -15.27
C SER A 172 -11.17 4.27 -16.67
N MET A 173 -10.52 3.43 -17.48
CA MET A 173 -10.93 3.13 -18.86
C MET A 173 -11.10 4.38 -19.74
N GLY A 174 -10.28 5.42 -19.49
CA GLY A 174 -10.29 6.69 -20.22
C GLY A 174 -11.33 7.71 -19.75
N GLU A 175 -12.12 7.38 -18.72
CA GLU A 175 -13.20 8.25 -18.24
C GLU A 175 -12.67 9.50 -17.53
N TYR A 176 -11.61 9.36 -16.73
CA TYR A 176 -11.02 10.45 -15.93
C TYR A 176 -9.57 10.71 -16.30
N GLY A 177 -9.06 11.88 -15.89
CA GLY A 177 -7.69 12.30 -16.01
C GLY A 177 -7.29 13.24 -14.88
N VAL A 178 -6.08 13.76 -14.88
CA VAL A 178 -5.55 14.66 -13.84
C VAL A 178 -6.44 15.89 -13.63
N LYS A 179 -7.04 16.44 -14.69
CA LYS A 179 -7.95 17.59 -14.61
C LYS A 179 -9.13 17.37 -13.66
N ASP A 180 -9.59 16.13 -13.47
CA ASP A 180 -10.76 15.80 -12.65
C ASP A 180 -10.43 15.77 -11.15
N ILE A 181 -9.13 15.76 -10.80
CA ILE A 181 -8.65 15.80 -9.42
C ILE A 181 -7.93 17.09 -9.05
N THR A 182 -7.68 17.99 -10.01
CA THR A 182 -7.07 19.32 -9.78
C THR A 182 -8.10 20.44 -9.64
N ALA A 183 -9.39 20.14 -9.82
CA ALA A 183 -10.49 21.10 -9.79
C ALA A 183 -10.99 21.37 -8.37
#